data_994c919f52940a93f34c16c8ac3e9af5
#
_entry.id   994c919f52940a93f34c16c8ac3e9af5
#
_cell.length_a   1.000
_cell.length_b   1.000
_cell.length_c   1.000
_cell.angle_alpha   90.00
_cell.angle_beta   90.00
_cell.angle_gamma   90.00
#
_symmetry.space_group_name_H-M   'P 1'
#
loop_
_entity.id
_entity.type
_entity.pdbx_description
1 polymer ?
#
loop_
_entity_poly.entity_id
_entity_poly.type
_entity_poly.pdbx_seq_one_letter_code
_entity_poly.pdbx_strand_id
1 'polypeptide(L)'
;FEDGDLSTRTTTAKVLSNEKIAQSSVTHCRYLVSTLSDTLHIEKSVLPAGRATDVTLEELLSLPLSRLIIVENLETFLNLRLYSNIQQFADERTLFVFRGMKGCYSTKSLLSLMEQFEGEKIGYFDFDPQGLIQCGHKGFDGVIVPEAGALTRLMMHGHMLSDNDKFTKQHHCTLSFNQ
;
A
#
# COMPACT_ATOMS: atom_id res chain seq x y z
N PHE A 1 -27.23 5.70 31.01
CA PHE A 1 -26.05 5.17 30.29
C PHE A 1 -26.18 5.70 28.87
N GLU A 2 -25.33 6.68 28.52
CA GLU A 2 -25.14 7.07 27.11
C GLU A 2 -24.52 5.87 26.39
N ASP A 3 -25.13 5.45 25.28
CA ASP A 3 -24.57 4.44 24.40
C ASP A 3 -23.24 4.98 23.83
N GLY A 4 -22.16 4.67 24.51
CA GLY A 4 -20.81 5.04 24.04
C GLY A 4 -20.55 4.32 22.72
N ASP A 5 -20.07 5.07 21.72
CA ASP A 5 -19.66 4.52 20.44
C ASP A 5 -18.61 3.42 20.62
N LEU A 6 -18.95 2.17 20.36
CA LEU A 6 -18.10 0.99 20.45
C LEU A 6 -17.42 0.65 19.11
N SER A 7 -17.36 1.59 18.19
CA SER A 7 -16.88 1.37 16.81
C SER A 7 -15.40 0.97 16.74
N THR A 8 -14.58 1.45 17.66
CA THR A 8 -13.14 1.13 17.69
C THR A 8 -12.72 0.37 18.94
N ARG A 9 -11.60 -0.35 18.88
CA ARG A 9 -11.03 -1.04 20.04
C ARG A 9 -10.65 -0.06 21.16
N THR A 10 -10.13 1.12 20.79
CA THR A 10 -9.76 2.15 21.77
C THR A 10 -10.99 2.69 22.49
N THR A 11 -12.08 2.96 21.77
CA THR A 11 -13.33 3.43 22.35
C THR A 11 -13.96 2.36 23.25
N THR A 12 -14.00 1.12 22.75
CA THR A 12 -14.50 -0.04 23.52
C THR A 12 -13.71 -0.26 24.81
N ALA A 13 -12.38 -0.17 24.76
CA ALA A 13 -11.52 -0.34 25.93
C ALA A 13 -11.74 0.77 26.97
N LYS A 14 -11.98 2.02 26.54
CA LYS A 14 -12.29 3.15 27.42
C LYS A 14 -13.62 2.94 28.18
N VAL A 15 -14.61 2.38 27.50
CA VAL A 15 -15.98 2.21 28.08
C VAL A 15 -16.12 0.90 28.85
N LEU A 16 -15.63 -0.20 28.28
CA LEU A 16 -15.88 -1.56 28.80
C LEU A 16 -14.63 -2.26 29.33
N SER A 17 -13.46 -1.64 29.25
CA SER A 17 -12.17 -2.28 29.55
C SER A 17 -11.93 -3.58 28.77
N ASN A 18 -12.58 -3.74 27.62
CA ASN A 18 -12.50 -4.96 26.79
C ASN A 18 -12.49 -4.60 25.29
N GLU A 19 -11.29 -4.54 24.72
CA GLU A 19 -11.09 -4.21 23.30
C GLU A 19 -11.61 -5.26 22.32
N LYS A 20 -11.86 -6.51 22.78
CA LYS A 20 -12.30 -7.63 21.92
C LYS A 20 -13.72 -7.44 21.38
N ILE A 21 -14.50 -6.57 22.00
CA ILE A 21 -15.89 -6.28 21.59
C ILE A 21 -15.95 -5.21 20.49
N ALA A 22 -14.82 -4.55 20.19
CA ALA A 22 -14.78 -3.51 19.18
C ALA A 22 -15.13 -4.02 17.78
N GLN A 23 -15.86 -3.24 17.04
CA GLN A 23 -16.30 -3.55 15.66
C GLN A 23 -15.20 -3.32 14.63
N SER A 24 -14.21 -2.49 14.92
CA SER A 24 -13.13 -2.15 13.99
C SER A 24 -11.73 -2.50 14.54
N SER A 25 -10.79 -2.70 13.61
CA SER A 25 -9.39 -2.95 13.91
C SER A 25 -8.71 -1.70 14.50
N VAL A 26 -7.65 -1.90 15.30
CA VAL A 26 -6.78 -0.81 15.82
C VAL A 26 -6.17 0.03 14.69
N THR A 27 -5.90 -0.60 13.54
CA THR A 27 -5.34 0.06 12.35
C THR A 27 -6.41 0.60 11.38
N HIS A 28 -7.67 0.67 11.82
CA HIS A 28 -8.73 1.30 11.03
C HIS A 28 -8.44 2.80 10.82
N CYS A 29 -8.51 3.25 9.57
CA CYS A 29 -8.15 4.61 9.15
C CYS A 29 -6.69 5.02 9.46
N ARG A 30 -5.79 4.04 9.59
CA ARG A 30 -4.35 4.26 9.72
C ARG A 30 -3.64 3.74 8.48
N TYR A 31 -2.51 4.38 8.16
CA TYR A 31 -1.70 4.07 6.97
C TYR A 31 -0.25 3.88 7.38
N LEU A 32 0.36 2.81 6.91
CA LEU A 32 1.80 2.61 7.04
C LEU A 32 2.47 3.26 5.84
N VAL A 33 3.30 4.26 6.10
CA VAL A 33 3.91 5.08 5.06
C VAL A 33 5.42 5.15 5.21
N SER A 34 6.12 5.46 4.12
CA SER A 34 7.58 5.69 4.10
C SER A 34 7.92 6.74 3.03
N THR A 35 8.99 7.49 3.25
CA THR A 35 9.65 8.33 2.25
C THR A 35 11.09 7.87 2.04
N LEU A 36 11.67 8.09 0.87
CA LEU A 36 13.06 7.69 0.57
C LEU A 36 14.01 8.86 0.38
N SER A 37 13.50 10.00 -0.08
CA SER A 37 14.34 11.15 -0.43
C SER A 37 14.73 11.95 0.79
N ASP A 38 13.76 12.36 1.57
CA ASP A 38 13.97 13.30 2.66
C ASP A 38 13.05 13.03 3.85
N THR A 39 13.38 13.63 4.97
CA THR A 39 12.54 13.59 6.16
C THR A 39 11.37 14.56 5.98
N LEU A 40 10.14 14.04 6.02
CA LEU A 40 8.94 14.86 5.97
C LEU A 40 8.48 15.25 7.39
N HIS A 41 8.05 16.49 7.53
CA HIS A 41 7.52 17.01 8.79
C HIS A 41 5.99 17.04 8.73
N ILE A 42 5.37 16.40 9.72
CA ILE A 42 3.93 16.47 9.98
C ILE A 42 3.74 17.36 11.22
N GLU A 43 2.59 17.98 11.38
CA GLU A 43 2.32 18.97 12.41
C GLU A 43 2.85 18.62 13.83
N LYS A 44 2.78 17.37 14.23
CA LYS A 44 3.20 16.88 15.56
C LYS A 44 4.24 15.76 15.54
N SER A 45 4.72 15.37 14.36
CA SER A 45 5.63 14.25 14.22
C SER A 45 6.53 14.40 12.99
N VAL A 46 7.42 13.44 12.81
CA VAL A 46 8.39 13.42 11.72
C VAL A 46 8.34 12.05 11.04
N LEU A 47 8.35 12.02 9.71
CA LEU A 47 8.58 10.83 8.92
C LEU A 47 10.06 10.75 8.52
N PRO A 48 10.89 9.97 9.22
CA PRO A 48 12.28 9.82 8.85
C PRO A 48 12.42 9.09 7.51
N ALA A 49 13.31 9.57 6.64
CA ALA A 49 13.56 8.92 5.37
C ALA A 49 13.97 7.45 5.52
N GLY A 50 13.31 6.57 4.76
CA GLY A 50 13.57 5.12 4.72
C GLY A 50 13.09 4.36 5.96
N ARG A 51 12.16 4.93 6.74
CA ARG A 51 11.50 4.23 7.84
C ARG A 51 10.00 4.18 7.64
N ALA A 52 9.43 3.03 7.99
CA ALA A 52 7.98 2.87 8.03
C ALA A 52 7.42 3.62 9.24
N THR A 53 6.42 4.46 9.00
CA THR A 53 5.74 5.26 10.03
C THR A 53 4.24 5.11 9.88
N ASP A 54 3.54 5.00 10.99
CA ASP A 54 2.09 4.90 11.03
C ASP A 54 1.48 6.31 11.14
N VAL A 55 0.56 6.66 10.20
CA VAL A 55 -0.08 7.99 10.12
C VAL A 55 -1.58 7.87 9.94
N THR A 56 -2.30 8.95 10.26
CA THR A 56 -3.72 9.11 9.95
C THR A 56 -3.92 9.63 8.52
N LEU A 57 -5.16 9.59 8.02
CA LEU A 57 -5.53 10.19 6.74
C LEU A 57 -5.27 11.70 6.73
N GLU A 58 -5.66 12.38 7.79
CA GLU A 58 -5.50 13.83 7.93
C GLU A 58 -4.02 14.25 7.88
N GLU A 59 -3.17 13.56 8.64
CA GLU A 59 -1.72 13.77 8.62
C GLU A 59 -1.16 13.56 7.21
N LEU A 60 -1.56 12.50 6.50
CA LEU A 60 -1.09 12.20 5.16
C LEU A 60 -1.52 13.27 4.16
N LEU A 61 -2.79 13.66 4.16
CA LEU A 61 -3.32 14.68 3.25
C LEU A 61 -2.80 16.09 3.54
N SER A 62 -2.26 16.35 4.73
CA SER A 62 -1.63 17.63 5.07
C SER A 62 -0.24 17.80 4.43
N LEU A 63 0.38 16.73 3.97
CA LEU A 63 1.71 16.78 3.35
C LEU A 63 1.64 17.33 1.91
N PRO A 64 2.64 18.11 1.47
CA PRO A 64 2.67 18.71 0.14
C PRO A 64 3.09 17.69 -0.94
N LEU A 65 2.39 16.58 -1.00
CA LEU A 65 2.70 15.46 -1.88
C LEU A 65 2.08 15.67 -3.27
N SER A 66 2.77 15.17 -4.29
CA SER A 66 2.26 15.08 -5.66
C SER A 66 2.06 13.64 -6.13
N ARG A 67 2.62 12.67 -5.39
CA ARG A 67 2.58 11.26 -5.79
C ARG A 67 2.46 10.33 -4.59
N LEU A 68 1.61 9.31 -4.74
CA LEU A 68 1.59 8.13 -3.88
C LEU A 68 2.03 6.91 -4.66
N ILE A 69 2.92 6.10 -4.07
CA ILE A 69 3.28 4.78 -4.61
C ILE A 69 2.72 3.74 -3.65
N ILE A 70 1.73 3.00 -4.12
CA ILE A 70 1.05 1.98 -3.34
C ILE A 70 1.79 0.66 -3.49
N VAL A 71 2.37 0.16 -2.41
CA VAL A 71 3.18 -1.06 -2.39
C VAL A 71 2.38 -2.22 -1.81
N GLU A 72 2.26 -3.32 -2.56
CA GLU A 72 1.47 -4.47 -2.16
C GLU A 72 2.16 -5.31 -1.09
N ASN A 73 3.42 -5.66 -1.31
CA ASN A 73 4.17 -6.58 -0.46
C ASN A 73 4.81 -5.83 0.72
N LEU A 74 4.52 -6.30 1.95
CA LEU A 74 5.03 -5.68 3.18
C LEU A 74 6.56 -5.77 3.29
N GLU A 75 7.15 -6.90 2.89
CA GLU A 75 8.61 -7.07 2.93
C GLU A 75 9.29 -6.09 1.98
N THR A 76 8.78 -5.95 0.77
CA THR A 76 9.22 -4.93 -0.19
C THR A 76 9.07 -3.53 0.38
N PHE A 77 7.92 -3.22 0.99
CA PHE A 77 7.64 -1.93 1.59
C PHE A 77 8.64 -1.58 2.73
N LEU A 78 8.99 -2.55 3.56
CA LEU A 78 9.95 -2.34 4.64
C LEU A 78 11.41 -2.22 4.15
N ASN A 79 11.68 -2.64 2.91
CA ASN A 79 13.01 -2.68 2.30
C ASN A 79 13.12 -1.87 1.00
N LEU A 80 12.34 -0.81 0.83
CA LEU A 80 12.26 0.00 -0.40
C LEU A 80 13.63 0.44 -0.96
N ARG A 81 14.61 0.69 -0.08
CA ARG A 81 15.95 1.10 -0.46
C ARG A 81 16.75 0.03 -1.22
N LEU A 82 16.32 -1.23 -1.19
CA LEU A 82 16.97 -2.32 -1.92
C LEU A 82 16.51 -2.42 -3.38
N TYR A 83 15.44 -1.70 -3.76
CA TYR A 83 14.80 -1.82 -5.06
C TYR A 83 15.10 -0.60 -5.94
N SER A 84 16.08 -0.73 -6.86
CA SER A 84 16.52 0.36 -7.73
C SER A 84 15.43 0.91 -8.63
N ASN A 85 14.51 0.07 -9.08
CA ASN A 85 13.34 0.46 -9.89
C ASN A 85 12.33 1.33 -9.13
N ILE A 86 12.35 1.30 -7.80
CA ILE A 86 11.53 2.16 -6.94
C ILE A 86 12.28 3.47 -6.65
N GLN A 87 13.58 3.41 -6.42
CA GLN A 87 14.39 4.58 -6.02
C GLN A 87 14.34 5.71 -7.05
N GLN A 88 14.19 5.41 -8.34
CA GLN A 88 14.05 6.43 -9.38
C GLN A 88 12.81 7.33 -9.21
N PHE A 89 11.82 6.90 -8.44
CA PHE A 89 10.60 7.67 -8.13
C PHE A 89 10.70 8.40 -6.78
N ALA A 90 11.83 8.24 -6.07
CA ALA A 90 12.02 8.84 -4.76
C ALA A 90 12.38 10.32 -4.90
N ASP A 91 11.39 11.17 -4.80
CA ASP A 91 11.53 12.61 -4.68
C ASP A 91 10.86 13.11 -3.38
N GLU A 92 11.07 14.39 -3.05
CA GLU A 92 10.56 15.03 -1.83
C GLU A 92 9.02 15.13 -1.75
N ARG A 93 8.33 14.88 -2.88
CA ARG A 93 6.87 14.94 -3.01
C ARG A 93 6.24 13.58 -3.22
N THR A 94 7.02 12.50 -3.10
CA THR A 94 6.58 11.11 -3.24
C THR A 94 6.51 10.42 -1.89
N LEU A 95 5.36 9.82 -1.59
CA LEU A 95 5.15 8.98 -0.42
C LEU A 95 4.83 7.55 -0.85
N PHE A 96 5.50 6.60 -0.23
CA PHE A 96 5.20 5.18 -0.35
C PHE A 96 4.17 4.79 0.71
N VAL A 97 3.13 4.08 0.29
CA VAL A 97 2.03 3.64 1.16
C VAL A 97 1.88 2.14 1.06
N PHE A 98 1.91 1.45 2.18
CA PHE A 98 1.59 0.02 2.20
C PHE A 98 0.11 -0.21 1.91
N ARG A 99 -0.21 -1.08 0.96
CA ARG A 99 -1.59 -1.37 0.55
C ARG A 99 -2.48 -1.88 1.69
N GLY A 100 -1.88 -2.47 2.70
CA GLY A 100 -2.60 -3.19 3.75
C GLY A 100 -2.78 -4.67 3.43
N MET A 101 -3.12 -5.42 4.47
CA MET A 101 -3.39 -6.86 4.39
C MET A 101 -4.44 -7.25 5.42
N LYS A 102 -5.00 -8.45 5.30
CA LYS A 102 -5.99 -8.97 6.24
C LYS A 102 -5.42 -8.99 7.67
N GLY A 103 -6.09 -8.31 8.58
CA GLY A 103 -5.70 -8.22 10.00
C GLY A 103 -4.70 -7.11 10.32
N CYS A 104 -4.15 -6.41 9.30
CA CYS A 104 -3.20 -5.33 9.50
C CYS A 104 -3.37 -4.29 8.38
N TYR A 105 -3.64 -3.05 8.73
CA TYR A 105 -3.97 -1.95 7.80
C TYR A 105 -5.04 -2.32 6.77
N SER A 106 -6.14 -1.61 6.77
CA SER A 106 -7.31 -1.96 5.96
C SER A 106 -7.16 -1.53 4.50
N THR A 107 -7.37 -2.46 3.56
CA THR A 107 -7.48 -2.11 2.14
C THR A 107 -8.65 -1.17 1.84
N LYS A 108 -9.71 -1.16 2.68
CA LYS A 108 -10.80 -0.19 2.56
C LYS A 108 -10.35 1.22 2.91
N SER A 109 -9.47 1.37 3.92
CA SER A 109 -8.86 2.66 4.25
C SER A 109 -8.03 3.19 3.08
N LEU A 110 -7.29 2.30 2.38
CA LEU A 110 -6.55 2.69 1.19
C LEU A 110 -7.47 3.27 0.09
N LEU A 111 -8.62 2.66 -0.16
CA LEU A 111 -9.58 3.19 -1.14
C LEU A 111 -10.02 4.60 -0.77
N SER A 112 -10.33 4.85 0.50
CA SER A 112 -10.67 6.19 1.00
C SER A 112 -9.54 7.20 0.80
N LEU A 113 -8.29 6.80 1.00
CA LEU A 113 -7.13 7.64 0.70
C LEU A 113 -7.04 7.95 -0.80
N MET A 114 -7.17 6.93 -1.65
CA MET A 114 -7.07 7.09 -3.10
C MET A 114 -8.15 8.00 -3.67
N GLU A 115 -9.35 7.99 -3.09
CA GLU A 115 -10.46 8.87 -3.48
C GLU A 115 -10.21 10.34 -3.10
N GLN A 116 -9.54 10.58 -1.98
CA GLN A 116 -9.33 11.92 -1.44
C GLN A 116 -8.00 12.55 -1.86
N PHE A 117 -7.04 11.75 -2.30
CA PHE A 117 -5.75 12.24 -2.75
C PHE A 117 -5.83 12.72 -4.21
N GLU A 118 -5.51 13.98 -4.45
CA GLU A 118 -5.60 14.62 -5.77
C GLU A 118 -4.38 14.40 -6.67
N GLY A 119 -3.24 13.93 -6.11
CA GLY A 119 -2.01 13.68 -6.84
C GLY A 119 -1.99 12.36 -7.59
N GLU A 120 -0.87 12.08 -8.25
CA GLU A 120 -0.62 10.85 -9.01
C GLU A 120 -0.58 9.62 -8.09
N LYS A 121 -1.25 8.55 -8.48
CA LYS A 121 -1.34 7.27 -7.76
C LYS A 121 -0.74 6.16 -8.60
N ILE A 122 0.38 5.62 -8.17
CA ILE A 122 1.13 4.57 -8.87
C ILE A 122 1.08 3.28 -8.07
N GLY A 123 0.75 2.17 -8.72
CA GLY A 123 0.82 0.83 -8.13
C GLY A 123 2.21 0.22 -8.23
N TYR A 124 2.68 -0.41 -7.17
CA TYR A 124 3.82 -1.32 -7.17
C TYR A 124 3.36 -2.66 -6.58
N PHE A 125 2.93 -3.53 -7.45
CA PHE A 125 2.32 -4.82 -7.14
C PHE A 125 3.20 -5.97 -7.62
N ASP A 126 2.95 -7.16 -7.10
CA ASP A 126 3.59 -8.37 -7.59
C ASP A 126 3.32 -8.53 -9.10
N PHE A 127 4.35 -8.87 -9.86
CA PHE A 127 4.24 -9.05 -11.31
C PHE A 127 3.66 -10.43 -11.60
N ASP A 128 2.40 -10.62 -11.19
CA ASP A 128 1.59 -11.79 -11.45
C ASP A 128 0.20 -11.35 -11.99
N PRO A 129 -0.63 -12.26 -12.53
CA PRO A 129 -1.94 -11.91 -13.06
C PRO A 129 -2.84 -11.18 -12.06
N GLN A 130 -2.78 -11.52 -10.77
CA GLN A 130 -3.57 -10.88 -9.73
C GLN A 130 -3.12 -9.45 -9.46
N GLY A 131 -1.81 -9.20 -9.41
CA GLY A 131 -1.23 -7.85 -9.26
C GLY A 131 -1.57 -6.97 -10.46
N LEU A 132 -1.50 -7.51 -11.68
CA LEU A 132 -1.89 -6.79 -12.90
C LEU A 132 -3.38 -6.41 -12.89
N ILE A 133 -4.26 -7.30 -12.42
CA ILE A 133 -5.70 -7.01 -12.24
C ILE A 133 -5.89 -5.90 -11.24
N GLN A 134 -5.19 -5.92 -10.12
CA GLN A 134 -5.27 -4.87 -9.10
C GLN A 134 -4.84 -3.51 -9.66
N CYS A 135 -3.82 -3.47 -10.50
CA CYS A 135 -3.39 -2.26 -11.21
C CYS A 135 -4.45 -1.73 -12.19
N GLY A 136 -5.23 -2.62 -12.81
CA GLY A 136 -6.33 -2.26 -13.71
C GLY A 136 -7.57 -1.71 -13.00
N HIS A 137 -7.67 -1.80 -11.67
CA HIS A 137 -8.77 -1.20 -10.94
C HIS A 137 -8.73 0.34 -11.02
N LYS A 138 -9.91 0.94 -11.07
CA LYS A 138 -10.06 2.40 -11.12
C LYS A 138 -9.35 3.07 -9.95
N GLY A 139 -8.56 4.10 -10.27
CA GLY A 139 -7.91 4.95 -9.28
C GLY A 139 -6.38 4.94 -9.30
N PHE A 140 -5.74 4.09 -10.13
CA PHE A 140 -4.31 4.19 -10.41
C PHE A 140 -4.07 4.91 -11.74
N ASP A 141 -3.10 5.83 -11.74
CA ASP A 141 -2.67 6.58 -12.92
C ASP A 141 -1.54 5.84 -13.66
N GLY A 142 -0.86 4.93 -12.98
CA GLY A 142 0.22 4.12 -13.54
C GLY A 142 0.62 2.95 -12.65
N VAL A 143 1.54 2.14 -13.16
CA VAL A 143 2.11 1.00 -12.46
C VAL A 143 3.60 0.90 -12.71
N ILE A 144 4.36 0.58 -11.67
CA ILE A 144 5.79 0.26 -11.78
C ILE A 144 5.90 -1.23 -12.07
N VAL A 145 6.45 -1.55 -13.25
CA VAL A 145 6.71 -2.93 -13.67
C VAL A 145 8.22 -3.20 -13.71
N PRO A 146 8.65 -4.46 -13.59
CA PRO A 146 10.05 -4.82 -13.81
C PRO A 146 10.51 -4.43 -15.21
N GLU A 147 11.78 -4.05 -15.33
CA GLU A 147 12.39 -3.78 -16.64
C GLU A 147 12.32 -5.02 -17.53
N ALA A 148 11.95 -4.84 -18.81
CA ALA A 148 11.81 -5.95 -19.76
C ALA A 148 13.08 -6.83 -19.87
N GLY A 149 14.26 -6.21 -19.82
CA GLY A 149 15.54 -6.94 -19.83
C GLY A 149 15.77 -7.77 -18.55
N ALA A 150 15.28 -7.31 -17.40
CA ALA A 150 15.32 -8.08 -16.15
C ALA A 150 14.39 -9.29 -16.22
N LEU A 151 13.16 -9.13 -16.74
CA LEU A 151 12.21 -10.20 -16.94
C LEU A 151 12.77 -11.28 -17.90
N THR A 152 13.36 -10.86 -19.03
CA THR A 152 13.98 -11.78 -19.99
C THR A 152 15.09 -12.59 -19.34
N ARG A 153 15.96 -11.94 -18.54
CA ARG A 153 17.03 -12.64 -17.81
C ARG A 153 16.47 -13.68 -16.83
N LEU A 154 15.45 -13.32 -16.07
CA LEU A 154 14.78 -14.24 -15.13
C LEU A 154 14.17 -15.45 -15.85
N MET A 155 13.51 -15.21 -16.98
CA MET A 155 12.94 -16.30 -17.81
C MET A 155 14.02 -17.23 -18.36
N MET A 156 15.14 -16.70 -18.86
CA MET A 156 16.25 -17.49 -19.39
C MET A 156 16.95 -18.34 -18.32
N HIS A 157 16.98 -17.90 -17.08
CA HIS A 157 17.62 -18.63 -15.97
C HIS A 157 16.66 -19.60 -15.25
N GLY A 158 15.44 -19.77 -15.74
CA GLY A 158 14.48 -20.75 -15.20
C GLY A 158 13.89 -20.42 -13.82
N HIS A 159 14.22 -19.26 -13.24
CA HIS A 159 13.74 -18.88 -11.93
C HIS A 159 12.22 -18.61 -11.84
N MET A 160 11.55 -18.37 -12.99
CA MET A 160 10.09 -18.17 -13.05
C MET A 160 9.30 -19.46 -13.29
N LEU A 161 9.98 -20.58 -13.55
CA LEU A 161 9.29 -21.84 -13.87
C LEU A 161 8.70 -22.55 -12.64
N SER A 162 9.09 -22.18 -11.43
CA SER A 162 8.57 -22.79 -10.20
C SER A 162 7.14 -22.36 -9.84
N ASP A 163 6.61 -21.30 -10.44
CA ASP A 163 5.28 -20.75 -10.13
C ASP A 163 4.25 -20.86 -11.28
N ASN A 164 4.49 -21.79 -12.23
CA ASN A 164 3.54 -22.09 -13.30
C ASN A 164 2.14 -22.44 -12.76
N ASP A 165 2.05 -23.09 -11.60
CA ASP A 165 0.78 -23.41 -10.94
C ASP A 165 0.02 -22.15 -10.50
N LYS A 166 0.71 -21.14 -10.00
CA LYS A 166 0.13 -19.86 -9.62
C LYS A 166 -0.36 -19.10 -10.85
N PHE A 167 0.48 -19.04 -11.89
CA PHE A 167 0.14 -18.38 -13.14
C PHE A 167 -1.05 -19.05 -13.83
N THR A 168 -1.09 -20.37 -13.86
CA THR A 168 -2.19 -21.16 -14.47
C THR A 168 -3.50 -20.96 -13.69
N LYS A 169 -3.45 -20.96 -12.35
CA LYS A 169 -4.63 -20.73 -11.50
C LYS A 169 -5.21 -19.33 -11.62
N GLN A 170 -4.36 -18.34 -11.90
CA GLN A 170 -4.76 -16.93 -12.00
C GLN A 170 -5.09 -16.50 -13.43
N HIS A 171 -4.75 -17.32 -14.45
CA HIS A 171 -4.95 -16.98 -15.86
C HIS A 171 -6.42 -16.73 -16.23
N HIS A 172 -7.38 -17.35 -15.54
CA HIS A 172 -8.81 -17.11 -15.73
C HIS A 172 -9.22 -15.67 -15.36
N CYS A 173 -8.45 -15.00 -14.50
CA CYS A 173 -8.73 -13.63 -14.10
C CYS A 173 -8.33 -12.59 -15.16
N THR A 174 -7.33 -12.89 -16.01
CA THR A 174 -6.85 -11.98 -17.08
C THR A 174 -7.73 -11.96 -18.31
N LEU A 175 -8.51 -13.00 -18.57
CA LEU A 175 -9.40 -13.09 -19.73
C LEU A 175 -10.64 -12.19 -19.64
N SER A 176 -11.00 -11.71 -18.45
CA SER A 176 -12.14 -10.81 -18.25
C SER A 176 -11.85 -9.34 -18.56
N PHE A 177 -10.63 -8.96 -18.88
CA PHE A 177 -10.24 -7.59 -19.23
C PHE A 177 -10.51 -7.17 -20.68
N ASN A 178 -10.86 -8.13 -21.57
CA ASN A 178 -11.05 -7.89 -23.00
C ASN A 178 -12.52 -7.90 -23.45
N GLN A 179 -13.47 -7.61 -22.55
CA GLN A 179 -14.88 -7.41 -22.91
C GLN A 179 -15.39 -6.06 -22.47
#